data_17a0e2867060d0655c766851461e494b
#
_entry.id   17a0e2867060d0655c766851461e494b
#
_cell.length_a   1.000
_cell.length_b   1.000
_cell.length_c   1.000
_cell.angle_alpha   90.00
_cell.angle_beta   90.00
_cell.angle_gamma   90.00
#
_symmetry.space_group_name_H-M   'P 1'
#
loop_
_entity.id
_entity.type
_entity.pdbx_description
1 polymer ?
#
loop_
_entity_poly.entity_id
_entity_poly.type
_entity_poly.pdbx_seq_one_letter_code
_entity_poly.pdbx_strand_id
1 'polypeptide(L)'
;MPLLLALLCLLSSNSWARRPSKKILENIERSSEALLASPPKDNEVCFAPDEACSAKLVKFIQTAKHQIDIAIFEMTDRKIAEAIAEAAKTVKVRMVVNRKLVKDTGPAYDLVRASPAEIRVGKQRGIMHDKFTLIDEKRMETGSFNYTYAAGNSNQENQLYLSTSSIVARYQERFDKMWREARH
;
A
#
# COMPACT_ATOMS: atom_id res chain seq x y z
N MET A 1 -5.92 -23.13 -9.97
CA MET A 1 -6.46 -23.33 -11.31
C MET A 1 -7.81 -24.10 -11.43
N PRO A 2 -8.29 -24.94 -10.52
CA PRO A 2 -9.56 -25.67 -10.75
C PRO A 2 -10.84 -24.83 -10.50
N LEU A 3 -10.82 -23.81 -9.65
CA LEU A 3 -12.04 -23.02 -9.35
C LEU A 3 -12.45 -22.04 -10.47
N LEU A 4 -11.50 -21.49 -11.20
CA LEU A 4 -11.77 -20.55 -12.31
C LEU A 4 -12.39 -21.26 -13.52
N LEU A 5 -11.96 -22.51 -13.81
CA LEU A 5 -12.54 -23.33 -14.87
C LEU A 5 -13.97 -23.77 -14.54
N ALA A 6 -14.28 -24.04 -13.28
CA ALA A 6 -15.62 -24.44 -12.85
C ALA A 6 -16.65 -23.31 -12.98
N LEU A 7 -16.24 -22.05 -12.76
CA LEU A 7 -17.12 -20.89 -12.92
C LEU A 7 -17.40 -20.57 -14.40
N LEU A 8 -16.44 -20.80 -15.29
CA LEU A 8 -16.61 -20.64 -16.75
C LEU A 8 -17.52 -21.73 -17.36
N CYS A 9 -17.50 -22.96 -16.80
CA CYS A 9 -18.38 -24.05 -17.27
C CYS A 9 -19.84 -23.84 -16.89
N LEU A 10 -20.15 -23.16 -15.78
CA LEU A 10 -21.54 -22.88 -15.37
C LEU A 10 -22.20 -21.77 -16.21
N LEU A 11 -21.43 -20.96 -16.92
CA LEU A 11 -21.94 -19.91 -17.82
C LEU A 11 -22.23 -20.40 -19.23
N SER A 12 -21.85 -21.63 -19.59
CA SER A 12 -22.02 -22.17 -20.94
C SER A 12 -23.38 -22.79 -21.22
N SER A 13 -24.25 -22.96 -20.21
CA SER A 13 -25.56 -23.65 -20.35
C SER A 13 -26.77 -22.73 -20.43
N ASN A 14 -26.64 -21.41 -20.27
CA ASN A 14 -27.74 -20.47 -20.38
C ASN A 14 -27.54 -19.49 -21.53
N SER A 15 -28.26 -19.65 -22.61
CA SER A 15 -28.25 -18.83 -23.83
C SER A 15 -28.65 -17.35 -23.60
N TRP A 16 -29.04 -16.96 -22.38
CA TRP A 16 -29.45 -15.61 -21.99
C TRP A 16 -28.36 -14.80 -21.27
N ALA A 17 -27.28 -15.44 -20.84
CA ALA A 17 -26.18 -14.74 -20.16
C ALA A 17 -25.30 -14.05 -21.20
N ARG A 18 -25.37 -12.72 -21.31
CA ARG A 18 -24.42 -11.93 -22.08
C ARG A 18 -23.02 -12.20 -21.55
N ARG A 19 -22.08 -12.53 -22.44
CA ARG A 19 -20.66 -12.66 -22.05
C ARG A 19 -20.22 -11.38 -21.35
N PRO A 20 -19.56 -11.47 -20.19
CA PRO A 20 -19.07 -10.30 -19.48
C PRO A 20 -18.11 -9.50 -20.39
N SER A 21 -18.17 -8.20 -20.30
CA SER A 21 -17.25 -7.35 -21.06
C SER A 21 -15.80 -7.63 -20.67
N LYS A 22 -14.84 -7.36 -21.58
CA LYS A 22 -13.41 -7.50 -21.32
C LYS A 22 -13.01 -6.82 -20.00
N LYS A 23 -13.53 -5.62 -19.75
CA LYS A 23 -13.29 -4.85 -18.52
C LYS A 23 -13.81 -5.56 -17.24
N ILE A 24 -14.93 -6.30 -17.33
CA ILE A 24 -15.46 -7.08 -16.21
C ILE A 24 -14.54 -8.27 -15.92
N LEU A 25 -14.08 -8.98 -16.96
CA LEU A 25 -13.13 -10.09 -16.81
C LEU A 25 -11.81 -9.64 -16.21
N GLU A 26 -11.22 -8.55 -16.71
CA GLU A 26 -10.00 -7.94 -16.16
C GLU A 26 -10.16 -7.54 -14.68
N ASN A 27 -11.32 -6.99 -14.31
CA ASN A 27 -11.61 -6.66 -12.91
C ASN A 27 -11.75 -7.91 -12.01
N ILE A 28 -12.34 -8.99 -12.53
CA ILE A 28 -12.45 -10.26 -11.79
C ILE A 28 -11.06 -10.89 -11.60
N GLU A 29 -10.24 -10.93 -12.64
CA GLU A 29 -8.87 -11.43 -12.59
C GLU A 29 -8.05 -10.63 -11.57
N ARG A 30 -8.05 -9.29 -11.67
CA ARG A 30 -7.36 -8.42 -10.71
C ARG A 30 -7.87 -8.58 -9.27
N SER A 31 -9.17 -8.77 -9.08
CA SER A 31 -9.74 -9.02 -7.75
C SER A 31 -9.32 -10.38 -7.21
N SER A 32 -9.23 -11.41 -8.04
CA SER A 32 -8.75 -12.73 -7.64
C SER A 32 -7.25 -12.73 -7.31
N GLU A 33 -6.43 -12.01 -8.09
CA GLU A 33 -5.01 -11.81 -7.80
C GLU A 33 -4.81 -11.07 -6.47
N ALA A 34 -5.63 -10.03 -6.21
CA ALA A 34 -5.59 -9.31 -4.94
C ALA A 34 -5.95 -10.19 -3.73
N LEU A 35 -6.91 -11.12 -3.89
CA LEU A 35 -7.28 -12.08 -2.84
C LEU A 35 -6.18 -13.14 -2.61
N LEU A 36 -5.46 -13.52 -3.66
CA LEU A 36 -4.37 -14.51 -3.64
C LEU A 36 -3.00 -13.88 -3.37
N ALA A 37 -2.90 -12.54 -3.28
CA ALA A 37 -1.65 -11.87 -3.03
C ALA A 37 -0.99 -12.41 -1.75
N SER A 38 0.26 -12.84 -1.89
CA SER A 38 1.12 -13.20 -0.77
C SER A 38 1.95 -11.99 -0.33
N PRO A 39 2.48 -12.00 0.90
CA PRO A 39 3.48 -11.00 1.28
C PRO A 39 4.64 -11.01 0.29
N PRO A 40 5.18 -9.83 -0.07
CA PRO A 40 6.29 -9.76 -1.01
C PRO A 40 7.54 -10.44 -0.44
N LYS A 41 8.31 -11.05 -1.33
CA LYS A 41 9.63 -11.62 -1.02
C LYS A 41 10.66 -10.49 -0.90
N ASP A 42 11.82 -10.82 -0.36
CA ASP A 42 12.95 -9.90 -0.35
C ASP A 42 13.50 -9.70 -1.77
N ASN A 43 13.86 -8.46 -2.10
CA ASN A 43 14.33 -8.05 -3.42
C ASN A 43 13.30 -8.31 -4.54
N GLU A 44 12.04 -8.04 -4.23
CA GLU A 44 10.93 -8.16 -5.17
C GLU A 44 10.51 -6.77 -5.70
N VAL A 45 10.16 -6.70 -6.97
CA VAL A 45 9.60 -5.51 -7.62
C VAL A 45 8.14 -5.77 -7.95
N CYS A 46 7.32 -4.73 -7.89
CA CYS A 46 5.94 -4.75 -8.37
C CYS A 46 5.69 -3.54 -9.28
N PHE A 47 5.10 -3.76 -10.44
CA PHE A 47 4.76 -2.72 -11.40
C PHE A 47 3.25 -2.56 -11.53
N ALA A 48 2.72 -1.40 -11.13
CA ALA A 48 1.32 -1.05 -11.37
C ALA A 48 1.17 -0.35 -12.73
N PRO A 49 0.01 -0.44 -13.39
CA PRO A 49 -1.22 -1.10 -12.95
C PRO A 49 -1.28 -2.60 -13.34
N ASP A 50 -0.21 -3.15 -13.93
CA ASP A 50 -0.20 -4.50 -14.48
C ASP A 50 -0.25 -5.59 -13.39
N GLU A 51 0.31 -5.28 -12.21
CA GLU A 51 0.33 -6.17 -11.06
C GLU A 51 -0.51 -5.60 -9.89
N ALA A 52 -0.92 -6.47 -8.98
CA ALA A 52 -1.75 -6.10 -7.81
C ALA A 52 -0.92 -5.43 -6.68
N CYS A 53 -0.22 -4.33 -6.99
CA CYS A 53 0.73 -3.69 -6.08
C CYS A 53 0.08 -3.15 -4.80
N SER A 54 -1.15 -2.59 -4.84
CA SER A 54 -1.88 -2.21 -3.62
C SER A 54 -2.09 -3.40 -2.69
N ALA A 55 -2.50 -4.56 -3.24
CA ALA A 55 -2.74 -5.76 -2.44
C ALA A 55 -1.44 -6.33 -1.86
N LYS A 56 -0.34 -6.26 -2.62
CA LYS A 56 0.99 -6.66 -2.17
C LYS A 56 1.47 -5.79 -1.00
N LEU A 57 1.27 -4.48 -1.08
CA LEU A 57 1.59 -3.54 0.00
C LEU A 57 0.73 -3.81 1.26
N VAL A 58 -0.56 -4.08 1.10
CA VAL A 58 -1.43 -4.50 2.21
C VAL A 58 -0.87 -5.72 2.92
N LYS A 59 -0.48 -6.76 2.15
CA LYS A 59 0.14 -7.97 2.72
C LYS A 59 1.48 -7.69 3.38
N PHE A 60 2.28 -6.77 2.82
CA PHE A 60 3.53 -6.34 3.43
C PHE A 60 3.30 -5.70 4.81
N ILE A 61 2.38 -4.72 4.91
CA ILE A 61 1.99 -4.07 6.16
C ILE A 61 1.54 -5.11 7.21
N GLN A 62 0.76 -6.11 6.82
CA GLN A 62 0.28 -7.17 7.69
C GLN A 62 1.38 -8.09 8.25
N THR A 63 2.61 -8.05 7.69
CA THR A 63 3.74 -8.83 8.22
C THR A 63 4.40 -8.24 9.46
N ALA A 64 4.10 -6.98 9.81
CA ALA A 64 4.71 -6.29 10.93
C ALA A 64 4.44 -6.99 12.27
N LYS A 65 5.48 -7.05 13.12
CA LYS A 65 5.42 -7.65 14.45
C LYS A 65 5.63 -6.66 15.58
N HIS A 66 6.32 -5.55 15.32
CA HIS A 66 6.70 -4.57 16.34
C HIS A 66 6.43 -3.14 15.92
N GLN A 67 6.85 -2.75 14.72
CA GLN A 67 6.80 -1.36 14.29
C GLN A 67 6.63 -1.21 12.78
N ILE A 68 5.90 -0.16 12.39
CA ILE A 68 5.80 0.31 11.01
C ILE A 68 6.12 1.80 11.00
N ASP A 69 7.03 2.21 10.14
CA ASP A 69 7.37 3.61 9.88
C ASP A 69 7.07 3.95 8.42
N ILE A 70 6.22 4.95 8.20
CA ILE A 70 5.72 5.32 6.87
C ILE A 70 6.04 6.78 6.57
N ALA A 71 6.67 7.04 5.43
CA ALA A 71 6.71 8.35 4.82
C ALA A 71 5.87 8.34 3.54
N ILE A 72 4.82 9.18 3.46
CA ILE A 72 3.90 9.14 2.32
C ILE A 72 3.40 10.52 1.89
N PHE A 73 3.38 10.75 0.59
CA PHE A 73 2.93 12.01 0.00
C PHE A 73 1.41 12.09 -0.14
N GLU A 74 0.76 11.05 -0.67
CA GLU A 74 -0.71 11.01 -0.87
C GLU A 74 -1.30 9.65 -0.46
N MET A 75 -2.54 9.69 0.09
CA MET A 75 -3.28 8.50 0.51
C MET A 75 -4.76 8.66 0.20
N THR A 76 -5.29 7.81 -0.68
CA THR A 76 -6.71 7.70 -1.01
C THR A 76 -7.17 6.25 -1.17
N ASP A 77 -6.24 5.29 -1.14
CA ASP A 77 -6.57 3.86 -1.20
C ASP A 77 -7.08 3.39 0.18
N ARG A 78 -8.36 3.05 0.21
CA ARG A 78 -9.04 2.63 1.44
C ARG A 78 -8.48 1.32 2.00
N LYS A 79 -8.09 0.37 1.15
CA LYS A 79 -7.57 -0.94 1.60
C LYS A 79 -6.21 -0.81 2.28
N ILE A 80 -5.34 0.05 1.74
CA ILE A 80 -4.05 0.36 2.38
C ILE A 80 -4.29 1.06 3.72
N ALA A 81 -5.20 2.04 3.76
CA ALA A 81 -5.55 2.76 4.99
C ALA A 81 -6.13 1.82 6.06
N GLU A 82 -7.02 0.89 5.69
CA GLU A 82 -7.57 -0.15 6.58
C GLU A 82 -6.46 -1.04 7.15
N ALA A 83 -5.50 -1.47 6.31
CA ALA A 83 -4.37 -2.29 6.76
C ALA A 83 -3.47 -1.53 7.77
N ILE A 84 -3.19 -0.25 7.54
CA ILE A 84 -2.43 0.60 8.47
C ILE A 84 -3.18 0.78 9.78
N ALA A 85 -4.46 1.13 9.73
CA ALA A 85 -5.30 1.35 10.92
C ALA A 85 -5.45 0.07 11.75
N GLU A 86 -5.58 -1.09 11.11
CA GLU A 86 -5.66 -2.37 11.79
C GLU A 86 -4.32 -2.74 12.44
N ALA A 87 -3.20 -2.58 11.72
CA ALA A 87 -1.87 -2.80 12.26
C ALA A 87 -1.60 -1.92 13.51
N ALA A 88 -2.04 -0.66 13.48
CA ALA A 88 -1.86 0.27 14.61
C ALA A 88 -2.52 -0.16 15.91
N LYS A 89 -3.43 -1.13 15.87
CA LYS A 89 -4.03 -1.70 17.12
C LYS A 89 -3.09 -2.66 17.85
N THR A 90 -2.10 -3.21 17.17
CA THR A 90 -1.24 -4.28 17.70
C THR A 90 0.25 -3.98 17.63
N VAL A 91 0.69 -3.10 16.75
CA VAL A 91 2.08 -2.67 16.60
C VAL A 91 2.18 -1.15 16.61
N LYS A 92 3.36 -0.63 16.91
CA LYS A 92 3.62 0.81 16.83
C LYS A 92 3.63 1.27 15.38
N VAL A 93 2.77 2.24 15.04
CA VAL A 93 2.76 2.85 13.71
C VAL A 93 3.08 4.33 13.81
N ARG A 94 4.14 4.77 13.09
CA ARG A 94 4.51 6.18 12.95
C ARG A 94 4.42 6.59 11.49
N MET A 95 3.82 7.76 11.21
CA MET A 95 3.68 8.27 9.86
C MET A 95 4.16 9.71 9.75
N VAL A 96 5.02 9.98 8.78
CA VAL A 96 5.34 11.34 8.34
C VAL A 96 4.63 11.57 7.02
N VAL A 97 3.71 12.54 7.03
CA VAL A 97 2.85 12.82 5.87
C VAL A 97 3.10 14.20 5.29
N ASN A 98 2.81 14.39 4.00
CA ASN A 98 2.87 15.71 3.40
C ASN A 98 1.75 16.60 3.94
N ARG A 99 2.03 17.91 4.07
CA ARG A 99 1.06 18.91 4.53
C ARG A 99 -0.23 18.93 3.70
N LYS A 100 -0.14 18.68 2.39
CA LYS A 100 -1.32 18.61 1.53
C LYS A 100 -2.29 17.50 1.96
N LEU A 101 -1.78 16.34 2.34
CA LEU A 101 -2.61 15.21 2.79
C LEU A 101 -3.47 15.59 4.01
N VAL A 102 -2.94 16.40 4.92
CA VAL A 102 -3.66 16.86 6.12
C VAL A 102 -4.70 17.94 5.79
N LYS A 103 -4.47 18.74 4.74
CA LYS A 103 -5.41 19.80 4.31
C LYS A 103 -6.55 19.25 3.47
N ASP A 104 -6.22 18.33 2.57
CA ASP A 104 -7.16 17.71 1.63
C ASP A 104 -7.64 16.37 2.21
N THR A 105 -8.15 16.38 3.44
CA THR A 105 -8.62 15.18 4.15
C THR A 105 -9.63 14.40 3.32
N GLY A 106 -9.46 13.07 3.32
CA GLY A 106 -10.38 12.15 2.65
C GLY A 106 -10.59 10.89 3.48
N PRO A 107 -11.60 10.05 3.13
CA PRO A 107 -12.01 8.90 3.94
C PRO A 107 -10.87 7.95 4.33
N ALA A 108 -9.87 7.76 3.45
CA ALA A 108 -8.72 6.90 3.73
C ALA A 108 -7.81 7.50 4.81
N TYR A 109 -7.48 8.79 4.70
CA TYR A 109 -6.66 9.48 5.71
C TYR A 109 -7.38 9.57 7.05
N ASP A 110 -8.68 9.90 7.04
CA ASP A 110 -9.50 9.99 8.26
C ASP A 110 -9.57 8.65 9.01
N LEU A 111 -9.60 7.54 8.28
CA LEU A 111 -9.57 6.21 8.88
C LEU A 111 -8.27 5.97 9.67
N VAL A 112 -7.12 6.32 9.09
CA VAL A 112 -5.82 6.17 9.76
C VAL A 112 -5.70 7.15 10.92
N ARG A 113 -6.16 8.39 10.76
CA ARG A 113 -6.16 9.41 11.81
C ARG A 113 -7.02 9.03 13.02
N ALA A 114 -8.08 8.27 12.82
CA ALA A 114 -8.94 7.75 13.89
C ALA A 114 -8.37 6.50 14.58
N SER A 115 -7.26 5.94 14.08
CA SER A 115 -6.59 4.79 14.66
C SER A 115 -5.52 5.20 15.69
N PRO A 116 -4.90 4.24 16.40
CA PRO A 116 -3.78 4.51 17.31
C PRO A 116 -2.47 4.96 16.62
N ALA A 117 -2.42 5.09 15.29
CA ALA A 117 -1.24 5.52 14.57
C ALA A 117 -0.81 6.95 14.95
N GLU A 118 0.48 7.15 15.19
CA GLU A 118 1.06 8.46 15.42
C GLU A 118 1.37 9.14 14.07
N ILE A 119 0.76 10.30 13.80
CA ILE A 119 0.93 11.02 12.53
C ILE A 119 1.57 12.37 12.78
N ARG A 120 2.61 12.69 12.03
CA ARG A 120 3.27 14.01 12.02
C ARG A 120 3.34 14.59 10.62
N VAL A 121 3.29 15.91 10.54
CA VAL A 121 3.40 16.65 9.28
C VAL A 121 4.87 16.98 9.01
N GLY A 122 5.39 16.51 7.89
CA GLY A 122 6.78 16.78 7.51
C GLY A 122 7.09 18.26 7.42
N LYS A 123 8.16 18.69 8.10
CA LYS A 123 8.66 20.07 8.10
C LYS A 123 9.70 20.23 6.99
N GLN A 124 9.32 20.82 5.86
CA GLN A 124 10.26 21.01 4.76
C GLN A 124 10.10 22.34 4.02
N ARG A 125 11.23 22.82 3.43
CA ARG A 125 11.18 23.71 2.28
C ARG A 125 10.72 22.88 1.08
N GLY A 126 9.61 23.24 0.44
CA GLY A 126 9.00 22.46 -0.62
C GLY A 126 7.95 21.46 -0.12
N ILE A 127 7.92 20.29 -0.73
CA ILE A 127 6.97 19.19 -0.41
C ILE A 127 7.72 17.98 0.15
N MET A 128 7.10 17.27 1.08
CA MET A 128 7.55 15.94 1.47
C MET A 128 7.04 14.94 0.41
N HIS A 129 7.94 14.46 -0.45
CA HIS A 129 7.57 13.62 -1.59
C HIS A 129 8.10 12.18 -1.48
N ASP A 130 8.66 11.82 -0.34
CA ASP A 130 9.11 10.45 -0.05
C ASP A 130 7.90 9.49 -0.02
N LYS A 131 8.12 8.27 -0.47
CA LYS A 131 7.19 7.15 -0.43
C LYS A 131 7.97 5.92 -0.04
N PHE A 132 7.85 5.54 1.24
CA PHE A 132 8.44 4.30 1.73
C PHE A 132 7.76 3.83 3.01
N THR A 133 7.78 2.52 3.21
CA THR A 133 7.35 1.83 4.43
C THR A 133 8.50 1.00 4.97
N LEU A 134 8.81 1.18 6.24
CA LEU A 134 9.75 0.34 6.99
C LEU A 134 8.97 -0.58 7.92
N ILE A 135 9.34 -1.85 8.00
CA ILE A 135 8.75 -2.83 8.91
C ILE A 135 9.81 -3.44 9.79
N ASP A 136 9.61 -3.31 11.10
CA ASP A 136 10.44 -3.92 12.15
C ASP A 136 11.94 -3.59 12.03
N GLU A 137 12.29 -2.46 11.37
CA GLU A 137 13.67 -2.04 11.06
C GLU A 137 14.47 -3.07 10.24
N LYS A 138 13.78 -4.01 9.59
CA LYS A 138 14.38 -5.14 8.86
C LYS A 138 14.03 -5.20 7.38
N ARG A 139 12.86 -4.69 7.03
CA ARG A 139 12.35 -4.74 5.66
C ARG A 139 11.76 -3.40 5.28
N MET A 140 11.80 -3.08 4.00
CA MET A 140 11.24 -1.84 3.49
C MET A 140 10.59 -2.02 2.13
N GLU A 141 9.64 -1.15 1.86
CA GLU A 141 9.11 -0.88 0.52
C GLU A 141 9.42 0.56 0.15
N THR A 142 9.76 0.81 -1.11
CA THR A 142 9.94 2.15 -1.67
C THR A 142 9.72 2.16 -3.18
N GLY A 143 9.42 3.32 -3.73
CA GLY A 143 9.23 3.50 -5.17
C GLY A 143 8.52 4.81 -5.51
N SER A 144 7.88 4.83 -6.67
CA SER A 144 7.04 5.97 -7.08
C SER A 144 5.63 5.91 -6.50
N PHE A 145 5.21 4.75 -5.96
CA PHE A 145 3.85 4.40 -5.61
C PHE A 145 3.28 5.22 -4.44
N ASN A 146 2.33 6.12 -4.71
CA ASN A 146 1.50 6.72 -3.67
C ASN A 146 0.43 5.74 -3.18
N TYR A 147 -0.04 5.92 -1.94
CA TYR A 147 -1.10 5.07 -1.39
C TYR A 147 -2.48 5.52 -1.91
N THR A 148 -2.60 5.63 -3.23
CA THR A 148 -3.80 6.12 -3.90
C THR A 148 -4.44 5.05 -4.77
N TYR A 149 -5.76 5.16 -4.94
CA TYR A 149 -6.48 4.29 -5.87
C TYR A 149 -5.90 4.39 -7.29
N ALA A 150 -5.53 5.60 -7.73
CA ALA A 150 -4.95 5.81 -9.05
C ALA A 150 -3.59 5.11 -9.22
N ALA A 151 -2.74 5.11 -8.18
CA ALA A 151 -1.46 4.41 -8.21
C ALA A 151 -1.62 2.90 -8.42
N GLY A 152 -2.63 2.28 -7.79
CA GLY A 152 -2.87 0.84 -7.94
C GLY A 152 -3.62 0.43 -9.21
N ASN A 153 -4.29 1.37 -9.92
CA ASN A 153 -5.27 1.00 -10.94
C ASN A 153 -5.09 1.72 -12.30
N SER A 154 -4.36 2.82 -12.34
CA SER A 154 -4.32 3.68 -13.55
C SER A 154 -2.92 4.19 -13.88
N ASN A 155 -2.12 4.53 -12.87
CA ASN A 155 -0.79 5.08 -13.07
C ASN A 155 0.22 3.96 -13.34
N GLN A 156 1.27 4.31 -14.10
CA GLN A 156 2.47 3.48 -14.17
C GLN A 156 3.34 3.79 -12.96
N GLU A 157 3.42 2.85 -12.04
CA GLU A 157 4.15 2.99 -10.77
C GLU A 157 5.03 1.76 -10.51
N ASN A 158 6.00 1.93 -9.64
CA ASN A 158 6.82 0.82 -9.17
C ASN A 158 6.88 0.78 -7.64
N GLN A 159 7.06 -0.41 -7.11
CA GLN A 159 7.41 -0.70 -5.72
C GLN A 159 8.59 -1.66 -5.71
N LEU A 160 9.53 -1.42 -4.83
CA LEU A 160 10.68 -2.28 -4.58
C LEU A 160 10.70 -2.69 -3.10
N TYR A 161 10.69 -3.97 -2.85
CA TYR A 161 10.73 -4.58 -1.52
C TYR A 161 12.12 -5.08 -1.20
N LEU A 162 12.70 -4.63 -0.09
CA LEU A 162 14.10 -4.89 0.28
C LEU A 162 14.24 -5.32 1.73
N SER A 163 15.26 -6.16 1.99
CA SER A 163 15.73 -6.51 3.35
C SER A 163 17.23 -6.29 3.52
N THR A 164 17.91 -5.68 2.55
CA THR A 164 19.35 -5.37 2.64
C THR A 164 19.61 -4.43 3.82
N SER A 165 20.23 -4.93 4.88
CA SER A 165 20.36 -4.25 6.18
C SER A 165 20.98 -2.86 6.09
N SER A 166 22.00 -2.66 5.26
CA SER A 166 22.63 -1.35 5.07
C SER A 166 21.70 -0.32 4.41
N ILE A 167 20.82 -0.74 3.50
CA ILE A 167 19.84 0.13 2.84
C ILE A 167 18.71 0.44 3.83
N VAL A 168 18.16 -0.58 4.49
CA VAL A 168 17.09 -0.41 5.50
C VAL A 168 17.54 0.54 6.60
N ALA A 169 18.76 0.37 7.13
CA ALA A 169 19.30 1.27 8.17
C ALA A 169 19.38 2.74 7.71
N ARG A 170 19.78 2.98 6.45
CA ARG A 170 19.82 4.35 5.89
C ARG A 170 18.42 4.97 5.77
N TYR A 171 17.41 4.19 5.41
CA TYR A 171 16.03 4.66 5.38
C TYR A 171 15.46 4.88 6.79
N GLN A 172 15.86 4.03 7.77
CA GLN A 172 15.49 4.24 9.17
C GLN A 172 16.08 5.54 9.73
N GLU A 173 17.37 5.81 9.51
CA GLU A 173 18.00 7.08 9.87
C GLU A 173 17.28 8.28 9.23
N ARG A 174 16.90 8.15 7.95
CA ARG A 174 16.14 9.18 7.23
C ARG A 174 14.79 9.41 7.87
N PHE A 175 14.03 8.32 8.16
CA PHE A 175 12.73 8.41 8.81
C PHE A 175 12.82 9.07 10.18
N ASP A 176 13.76 8.64 11.03
CA ASP A 176 13.94 9.18 12.37
C ASP A 176 14.32 10.66 12.37
N LYS A 177 15.11 11.10 11.39
CA LYS A 177 15.36 12.51 11.17
C LYS A 177 14.08 13.26 10.80
N MET A 178 13.31 12.75 9.83
CA MET A 178 12.04 13.34 9.42
C MET A 178 11.07 13.41 10.60
N TRP A 179 10.99 12.35 11.40
CA TRP A 179 10.14 12.26 12.58
C TRP A 179 10.46 13.31 13.65
N ARG A 180 11.75 13.53 13.94
CA ARG A 180 12.20 14.56 14.88
C ARG A 180 11.90 15.97 14.39
N GLU A 181 12.02 16.23 13.09
CA GLU A 181 11.80 17.53 12.47
C GLU A 181 10.33 17.83 12.16
N ALA A 182 9.49 16.82 12.13
CA ALA A 182 8.06 16.93 11.81
C ALA A 182 7.28 17.62 12.96
N ARG A 183 6.14 18.21 12.59
CA ARG A 183 5.20 18.87 13.54
C ARG A 183 4.04 17.93 13.86
N HIS A 184 3.57 18.07 15.08
CA HIS A 184 2.30 17.45 15.52
C HIS A 184 1.11 18.12 14.86
#